data_ae23b88b792bc2c7b1d29b42f250764a
#
_entry.id   ae23b88b792bc2c7b1d29b42f250764a
#
_cell.length_a   1.000
_cell.length_b   1.000
_cell.length_c   1.000
_cell.angle_alpha   90.00
_cell.angle_beta   90.00
_cell.angle_gamma   90.00
#
_symmetry.space_group_name_H-M   'P 1'
#
loop_
_entity.id
_entity.type
_entity.pdbx_description
1 polymer ?
#
loop_
_entity_poly.entity_id
_entity_poly.type
_entity_poly.pdbx_seq_one_letter_code
_entity_poly.pdbx_strand_id
1 'polypeptide(L)'
;MKLVLLKDVKHLGKVGEEIVVKGGYARNYLLPTKSALTPSEENLEIINKMKDELIKKEQDAKDIAMSFKANLTGYNQLHKVKVKEDSNELFGSITLQNIIDKMKEDGHIIEKKHINLPSGSIKELGTYHANISLHPEVACYIEIIAEKSDDIEETT
;
A
#
# COMPACT_ATOMS: atom_id res chain seq x y z
N MET A 1 -15.56 -29.74 -17.76
CA MET A 1 -16.68 -28.83 -17.43
C MET A 1 -16.17 -27.41 -17.53
N LYS A 2 -16.88 -26.58 -18.28
CA LYS A 2 -16.55 -25.16 -18.39
C LYS A 2 -17.17 -24.39 -17.23
N LEU A 3 -16.40 -23.52 -16.62
CA LEU A 3 -16.85 -22.62 -15.54
C LEU A 3 -16.23 -21.24 -15.74
N VAL A 4 -16.84 -20.25 -15.11
CA VAL A 4 -16.31 -18.90 -15.06
C VAL A 4 -15.98 -18.56 -13.61
N LEU A 5 -14.78 -18.05 -13.37
CA LEU A 5 -14.31 -17.75 -12.01
C LEU A 5 -14.96 -16.49 -11.46
N LEU A 6 -15.40 -16.57 -10.21
CA LEU A 6 -15.87 -15.43 -9.40
C LEU A 6 -14.81 -14.84 -8.49
N LYS A 7 -13.72 -15.55 -8.32
CA LYS A 7 -12.59 -15.17 -7.47
C LYS A 7 -11.30 -15.57 -8.16
N ASP A 8 -10.24 -14.89 -7.83
CA ASP A 8 -8.91 -15.32 -8.25
C ASP A 8 -8.57 -16.64 -7.58
N VAL A 9 -8.32 -17.66 -8.37
CA VAL A 9 -7.93 -18.98 -7.88
C VAL A 9 -6.52 -19.29 -8.36
N LYS A 10 -5.63 -19.48 -7.42
CA LYS A 10 -4.25 -19.86 -7.69
C LYS A 10 -4.21 -21.09 -8.64
N HIS A 11 -3.43 -20.98 -9.68
CA HIS A 11 -3.25 -22.01 -10.72
C HIS A 11 -4.42 -22.25 -11.66
N LEU A 12 -5.52 -21.52 -11.52
CA LEU A 12 -6.67 -21.64 -12.43
C LEU A 12 -6.92 -20.40 -13.27
N GLY A 13 -6.86 -19.22 -12.66
CA GLY A 13 -7.08 -17.96 -13.38
C GLY A 13 -7.65 -16.87 -12.48
N LYS A 14 -8.03 -15.77 -13.12
CA LYS A 14 -8.58 -14.57 -12.46
C LYS A 14 -10.09 -14.51 -12.56
N VAL A 15 -10.69 -13.59 -11.79
CA VAL A 15 -12.13 -13.31 -11.85
C VAL A 15 -12.58 -13.06 -13.28
N GLY A 16 -13.64 -13.79 -13.66
CA GLY A 16 -14.27 -13.66 -14.96
C GLY A 16 -13.59 -14.39 -16.10
N GLU A 17 -12.54 -15.19 -15.83
CA GLU A 17 -11.96 -16.07 -16.83
C GLU A 17 -12.76 -17.37 -16.95
N GLU A 18 -12.94 -17.82 -18.19
CA GLU A 18 -13.47 -19.15 -18.46
C GLU A 18 -12.39 -20.20 -18.28
N ILE A 19 -12.69 -21.19 -17.46
CA ILE A 19 -11.79 -22.31 -17.21
C ILE A 19 -12.44 -23.64 -17.53
N VAL A 20 -11.63 -24.63 -17.86
CA VAL A 20 -12.06 -25.99 -18.07
C VAL A 20 -11.43 -26.87 -16.98
N VAL A 21 -12.26 -27.49 -16.16
CA VAL A 21 -11.82 -28.35 -15.07
C VAL A 21 -12.56 -29.68 -15.09
N LYS A 22 -12.03 -30.66 -14.38
CA LYS A 22 -12.71 -31.95 -14.19
C LYS A 22 -14.03 -31.76 -13.44
N GLY A 23 -15.07 -32.45 -13.87
CA GLY A 23 -16.42 -32.32 -13.30
C GLY A 23 -16.50 -32.58 -11.79
N GLY A 24 -15.67 -33.48 -11.27
CA GLY A 24 -15.59 -33.75 -9.84
C GLY A 24 -15.05 -32.55 -9.04
N TYR A 25 -13.99 -31.94 -9.50
CA TYR A 25 -13.42 -30.76 -8.87
C TYR A 25 -14.37 -29.54 -8.93
N ALA A 26 -15.03 -29.36 -10.06
CA ALA A 26 -16.04 -28.33 -10.21
C ALA A 26 -17.19 -28.48 -9.22
N ARG A 27 -17.79 -29.65 -9.14
CA ARG A 27 -18.95 -29.92 -8.28
C ARG A 27 -18.62 -30.00 -6.80
N ASN A 28 -17.44 -30.51 -6.44
CA ASN A 28 -17.08 -30.74 -5.04
C ASN A 28 -16.40 -29.53 -4.39
N TYR A 29 -15.78 -28.66 -5.17
CA TYR A 29 -15.01 -27.53 -4.64
C TYR A 29 -15.46 -26.18 -5.20
N LEU A 30 -15.36 -25.98 -6.52
CA LEU A 30 -15.58 -24.66 -7.12
C LEU A 30 -17.01 -24.14 -6.99
N LEU A 31 -17.99 -24.97 -7.23
CA LEU A 31 -19.42 -24.61 -7.12
C LEU A 31 -19.88 -24.46 -5.67
N PRO A 32 -19.60 -25.38 -4.74
CA PRO A 32 -20.01 -25.22 -3.34
C PRO A 32 -19.37 -24.02 -2.64
N THR A 33 -18.11 -23.71 -2.96
CA THR A 33 -17.40 -22.56 -2.40
C THR A 33 -17.75 -21.24 -3.07
N LYS A 34 -18.65 -21.25 -4.07
CA LYS A 34 -19.00 -20.08 -4.90
C LYS A 34 -17.76 -19.39 -5.48
N SER A 35 -16.78 -20.18 -5.86
CA SER A 35 -15.55 -19.69 -6.49
C SER A 35 -15.67 -19.59 -8.01
N ALA A 36 -16.62 -20.33 -8.58
CA ALA A 36 -16.94 -20.30 -10.00
C ALA A 36 -18.42 -20.57 -10.24
N LEU A 37 -18.93 -20.17 -11.39
CA LEU A 37 -20.29 -20.45 -11.87
C LEU A 37 -20.25 -21.10 -13.25
N THR A 38 -21.35 -21.78 -13.58
CA THR A 38 -21.57 -22.28 -14.94
C THR A 38 -21.77 -21.14 -15.92
N PRO A 39 -21.27 -21.21 -17.15
CA PRO A 39 -21.42 -20.16 -18.15
C PRO A 39 -22.85 -20.20 -18.74
N SER A 40 -23.80 -19.66 -18.01
CA SER A 40 -25.16 -19.35 -18.50
C SER A 40 -25.28 -17.88 -18.82
N GLU A 41 -26.24 -17.50 -19.67
CA GLU A 41 -26.43 -16.09 -20.03
C GLU A 41 -26.66 -15.19 -18.80
N GLU A 42 -27.46 -15.64 -17.84
CA GLU A 42 -27.69 -14.93 -16.59
C GLU A 42 -26.43 -14.79 -15.74
N ASN A 43 -25.64 -15.85 -15.66
CA ASN A 43 -24.38 -15.84 -14.91
C ASN A 43 -23.31 -14.98 -15.58
N LEU A 44 -23.29 -14.93 -16.91
CA LEU A 44 -22.37 -14.05 -17.66
C LEU A 44 -22.68 -12.58 -17.42
N GLU A 45 -23.95 -12.19 -17.35
CA GLU A 45 -24.32 -10.82 -16.98
C GLU A 45 -23.85 -10.43 -15.57
N ILE A 46 -24.03 -11.32 -14.61
CA ILE A 46 -23.57 -11.11 -13.23
C ILE A 46 -22.04 -10.95 -13.19
N ILE A 47 -21.34 -11.81 -13.93
CA ILE A 47 -19.89 -11.78 -14.00
C ILE A 47 -19.38 -10.51 -14.66
N ASN A 48 -20.03 -10.05 -15.74
CA ASN A 48 -19.65 -8.80 -16.40
C ASN A 48 -19.85 -7.60 -15.48
N LYS A 49 -20.96 -7.54 -14.74
CA LYS A 49 -21.18 -6.51 -13.73
C LYS A 49 -20.10 -6.52 -12.64
N MET A 50 -19.74 -7.70 -12.15
CA MET A 50 -18.66 -7.85 -11.15
C MET A 50 -17.31 -7.43 -11.71
N LYS A 51 -17.01 -7.75 -12.97
CA LYS A 51 -15.80 -7.28 -13.65
C LYS A 51 -15.75 -5.76 -13.74
N ASP A 52 -16.84 -5.14 -14.18
CA ASP A 52 -16.92 -3.69 -14.32
C ASP A 52 -16.76 -2.99 -12.97
N GLU A 53 -17.37 -3.53 -11.92
CA GLU A 53 -17.19 -3.02 -10.55
C GLU A 53 -15.74 -3.17 -10.04
N LEU A 54 -15.11 -4.29 -10.33
CA LEU A 54 -13.71 -4.52 -9.95
C LEU A 54 -12.77 -3.58 -10.71
N ILE A 55 -12.98 -3.42 -12.01
CA ILE A 55 -12.21 -2.50 -12.84
C ILE A 55 -12.37 -1.06 -12.34
N LYS A 56 -13.58 -0.64 -12.00
CA LYS A 56 -13.82 0.69 -11.42
C LYS A 56 -13.10 0.86 -10.09
N LYS A 57 -13.23 -0.11 -9.19
CA LYS A 57 -12.55 -0.06 -7.88
C LYS A 57 -11.02 0.03 -8.04
N GLU A 58 -10.48 -0.72 -8.97
CA GLU A 58 -9.04 -0.71 -9.25
C GLU A 58 -8.59 0.63 -9.85
N GLN A 59 -9.37 1.19 -10.78
CA GLN A 59 -9.11 2.52 -11.34
C GLN A 59 -9.23 3.60 -10.29
N ASP A 60 -10.29 3.58 -9.46
CA ASP A 60 -10.48 4.54 -8.37
C ASP A 60 -9.33 4.47 -7.37
N ALA A 61 -8.91 3.27 -6.99
CA ALA A 61 -7.75 3.07 -6.11
C ALA A 61 -6.45 3.61 -6.73
N LYS A 62 -6.27 3.39 -8.03
CA LYS A 62 -5.13 3.90 -8.77
C LYS A 62 -5.14 5.42 -8.86
N ASP A 63 -6.30 6.01 -9.16
CA ASP A 63 -6.48 7.47 -9.24
C ASP A 63 -6.21 8.13 -7.88
N ILE A 64 -6.71 7.56 -6.80
CA ILE A 64 -6.43 8.02 -5.43
C ILE A 64 -4.93 7.93 -5.15
N ALA A 65 -4.30 6.82 -5.49
CA ALA A 65 -2.86 6.63 -5.31
C ALA A 65 -2.04 7.63 -6.12
N MET A 66 -2.43 7.91 -7.36
CA MET A 66 -1.77 8.91 -8.20
C MET A 66 -1.93 10.33 -7.67
N SER A 67 -3.12 10.69 -7.20
CA SER A 67 -3.38 11.98 -6.56
C SER A 67 -2.54 12.15 -5.28
N PHE A 68 -2.45 11.12 -4.49
CA PHE A 68 -1.63 11.11 -3.28
C PHE A 68 -0.13 11.25 -3.62
N LYS A 69 0.33 10.55 -4.62
CA LYS A 69 1.69 10.69 -5.14
C LYS A 69 1.98 12.12 -5.62
N ALA A 70 1.05 12.73 -6.35
CA ALA A 70 1.19 14.12 -6.79
C ALA A 70 1.30 15.09 -5.61
N ASN A 71 0.50 14.90 -4.56
CA ASN A 71 0.57 15.70 -3.33
C ASN A 71 1.89 15.50 -2.57
N LEU A 72 2.48 14.32 -2.66
CA LEU A 72 3.76 14.01 -2.02
C LEU A 72 4.97 14.38 -2.87
N THR A 73 4.79 14.75 -4.12
CA THR A 73 5.90 15.18 -4.98
C THR A 73 6.51 16.47 -4.40
N GLY A 74 7.80 16.40 -4.04
CA GLY A 74 8.49 17.50 -3.38
C GLY A 74 8.21 17.62 -1.88
N TYR A 75 7.48 16.70 -1.29
CA TYR A 75 7.23 16.68 0.15
C TYR A 75 8.46 16.20 0.90
N ASN A 76 8.90 16.99 1.84
CA ASN A 76 10.04 16.68 2.70
C ASN A 76 9.60 16.79 4.15
N GLN A 77 10.09 15.90 4.98
CA GLN A 77 9.91 15.96 6.42
C GLN A 77 11.20 16.40 7.11
N LEU A 78 11.10 17.47 7.87
CA LEU A 78 12.19 17.93 8.71
C LEU A 78 11.93 17.45 10.15
N HIS A 79 12.82 16.62 10.66
CA HIS A 79 12.82 16.18 12.05
C HIS A 79 13.98 16.82 12.81
N LYS A 80 13.66 17.74 13.69
CA LYS A 80 14.64 18.31 14.61
C LYS A 80 14.78 17.40 15.82
N VAL A 81 15.97 16.89 16.04
CA VAL A 81 16.26 15.90 17.07
C VAL A 81 17.50 16.27 17.87
N LYS A 82 17.52 15.84 19.10
CA LYS A 82 18.72 16.00 19.95
C LYS A 82 19.72 14.93 19.57
N VAL A 83 20.98 15.33 19.50
CA VAL A 83 22.10 14.45 19.22
C VAL A 83 23.01 14.34 20.42
N LYS A 84 23.77 13.26 20.50
CA LYS A 84 24.80 13.08 21.51
C LYS A 84 25.95 14.07 21.27
N GLU A 85 26.55 14.52 22.35
CA GLU A 85 27.75 15.35 22.26
C GLU A 85 28.85 14.57 21.52
N ASP A 86 29.56 15.27 20.66
CA ASP A 86 30.69 14.73 19.89
C ASP A 86 30.33 13.61 18.89
N SER A 87 29.05 13.41 18.58
CA SER A 87 28.64 12.44 17.58
C SER A 87 27.43 12.93 16.77
N ASN A 88 27.19 12.30 15.65
CA ASN A 88 25.98 12.52 14.82
C ASN A 88 24.84 11.58 15.21
N GLU A 89 25.04 10.77 16.25
CA GLU A 89 24.01 9.86 16.73
C GLU A 89 22.92 10.62 17.50
N LEU A 90 21.69 10.25 17.21
CA LEU A 90 20.52 10.76 17.91
C LEU A 90 20.42 10.18 19.32
N PHE A 91 19.90 10.95 20.29
CA PHE A 91 19.54 10.42 21.61
C PHE A 91 18.45 9.36 21.55
N GLY A 92 17.61 9.40 20.53
CA GLY A 92 16.61 8.41 20.25
C GLY A 92 16.69 7.94 18.81
N SER A 93 15.60 7.48 18.28
CA SER A 93 15.51 7.11 16.87
C SER A 93 14.22 7.65 16.25
N ILE A 94 14.27 8.02 14.99
CA ILE A 94 13.09 8.33 14.23
C ILE A 94 12.58 7.01 13.65
N THR A 95 11.41 6.60 14.10
CA THR A 95 10.77 5.37 13.66
C THR A 95 9.76 5.64 12.56
N LEU A 96 9.33 4.60 11.89
CA LEU A 96 8.25 4.65 10.91
C LEU A 96 6.99 5.31 11.49
N GLN A 97 6.70 5.04 12.76
CA GLN A 97 5.54 5.63 13.44
C GLN A 97 5.65 7.15 13.53
N ASN A 98 6.80 7.67 13.88
CA ASN A 98 7.04 9.12 13.94
C ASN A 98 6.82 9.80 12.58
N ILE A 99 7.25 9.14 11.51
CA ILE A 99 7.06 9.62 10.14
C ILE A 99 5.57 9.66 9.78
N ILE A 100 4.85 8.60 10.11
CA ILE A 100 3.40 8.49 9.85
C ILE A 100 2.63 9.56 10.63
N ASP A 101 2.95 9.72 11.91
CA ASP A 101 2.30 10.70 12.78
C ASP A 101 2.50 12.12 12.25
N LYS A 102 3.71 12.43 11.79
CA LYS A 102 4.00 13.73 11.19
C LYS A 102 3.29 13.93 9.85
N MET A 103 3.23 12.92 9.01
CA MET A 103 2.44 12.97 7.78
C MET A 103 0.96 13.21 8.08
N LYS A 104 0.45 12.61 9.12
CA LYS A 104 -0.94 12.78 9.56
C LYS A 104 -1.20 14.22 10.04
N GLU A 105 -0.26 14.81 10.76
CA GLU A 105 -0.32 16.23 11.16
C GLU A 105 -0.36 17.17 9.96
N ASP A 106 0.39 16.83 8.91
CA ASP A 106 0.44 17.58 7.65
C ASP A 106 -0.77 17.32 6.73
N GLY A 107 -1.70 16.47 7.15
CA GLY A 107 -2.90 16.12 6.40
C GLY A 107 -2.79 14.92 5.47
N HIS A 108 -1.67 14.20 5.53
CA HIS A 108 -1.44 12.99 4.73
C HIS A 108 -1.65 11.75 5.59
N ILE A 109 -2.80 11.10 5.42
CA ILE A 109 -3.12 9.86 6.15
C ILE A 109 -2.58 8.67 5.36
N ILE A 110 -1.67 7.93 5.97
CA ILE A 110 -1.09 6.74 5.38
C ILE A 110 -1.03 5.61 6.42
N GLU A 111 -1.25 4.40 5.97
CA GLU A 111 -1.13 3.22 6.81
C GLU A 111 0.30 2.69 6.81
N LYS A 112 0.72 2.14 7.93
CA LYS A 112 2.06 1.57 8.12
C LYS A 112 2.45 0.54 7.05
N LYS A 113 1.46 -0.19 6.53
CA LYS A 113 1.69 -1.20 5.47
C LYS A 113 2.11 -0.61 4.12
N HIS A 114 1.79 0.68 3.89
CA HIS A 114 2.08 1.37 2.63
C HIS A 114 3.41 2.10 2.63
N ILE A 115 4.03 2.27 3.79
CA ILE A 115 5.30 2.98 3.93
C ILE A 115 6.40 2.02 4.40
N ASN A 116 7.56 2.14 3.83
CA ASN A 116 8.72 1.35 4.19
C ASN A 116 9.94 2.24 4.33
N LEU A 117 10.63 2.11 5.46
CA LEU A 117 11.89 2.76 5.71
C LEU A 117 13.01 1.74 5.56
N PRO A 118 13.83 1.80 4.50
CA PRO A 118 14.87 0.80 4.26
C PRO A 118 15.87 0.67 5.41
N SER A 119 16.11 1.77 6.13
CA SER A 119 17.01 1.78 7.29
C SER A 119 16.37 1.26 8.58
N GLY A 120 15.07 0.95 8.55
CA GLY A 120 14.29 0.53 9.72
C GLY A 120 13.99 1.66 10.70
N SER A 121 15.02 2.33 11.17
CA SER A 121 14.91 3.54 12.00
C SER A 121 16.12 4.45 11.74
N ILE A 122 15.90 5.74 11.90
CA ILE A 122 16.93 6.74 11.71
C ILE A 122 17.60 7.01 13.06
N LYS A 123 18.89 6.77 13.16
CA LYS A 123 19.68 6.94 14.38
C LYS A 123 20.78 7.98 14.28
N GLU A 124 21.02 8.49 13.09
CA GLU A 124 22.05 9.49 12.81
C GLU A 124 21.47 10.66 12.04
N LEU A 125 22.15 11.80 12.10
CA LEU A 125 21.78 12.95 11.28
C LEU A 125 21.99 12.66 9.79
N GLY A 126 21.15 13.22 8.96
CA GLY A 126 21.26 13.10 7.51
C GLY A 126 19.94 13.10 6.80
N THR A 127 19.99 12.86 5.51
CA THR A 127 18.83 12.75 4.65
C THR A 127 18.55 11.28 4.34
N TYR A 128 17.31 10.88 4.55
CA TYR A 128 16.84 9.52 4.33
C TYR A 128 15.63 9.54 3.41
N HIS A 129 15.33 8.41 2.81
CA HIS A 129 14.18 8.24 1.94
C HIS A 129 13.29 7.13 2.48
N ALA A 130 11.99 7.42 2.59
CA ALA A 130 10.98 6.41 2.87
C ALA A 130 10.22 6.10 1.60
N ASN A 131 10.09 4.82 1.29
CA ASN A 131 9.35 4.36 0.13
C ASN A 131 7.87 4.22 0.48
N ILE A 132 7.02 4.78 -0.34
CA ILE A 132 5.56 4.68 -0.19
C ILE A 132 4.99 3.94 -1.39
N SER A 133 4.29 2.85 -1.12
CA SER A 133 3.64 2.03 -2.12
C SER A 133 2.14 1.98 -1.84
N LEU A 134 1.39 2.81 -2.53
CA LEU A 134 -0.07 2.90 -2.38
C LEU A 134 -0.80 1.93 -3.30
N HIS A 135 -0.20 1.59 -4.41
CA HIS A 135 -0.72 0.67 -5.40
C HIS A 135 0.45 -0.08 -6.02
N PRO A 136 0.27 -1.33 -6.48
CA PRO A 136 1.36 -2.07 -7.14
C PRO A 136 2.00 -1.34 -8.32
N GLU A 137 1.23 -0.47 -8.99
CA GLU A 137 1.71 0.34 -10.12
C GLU A 137 2.09 1.77 -9.74
N VAL A 138 1.77 2.21 -8.52
CA VAL A 138 2.02 3.58 -8.04
C VAL A 138 2.88 3.54 -6.78
N ALA A 139 4.12 3.89 -6.93
CA ALA A 139 5.07 4.01 -5.84
C ALA A 139 5.74 5.38 -5.87
N CYS A 140 6.03 5.91 -4.70
CA CYS A 140 6.76 7.17 -4.54
C CYS A 140 7.68 7.09 -3.31
N TYR A 141 8.47 8.10 -3.12
CA TYR A 141 9.30 8.24 -1.93
C TYR A 141 9.21 9.66 -1.38
N ILE A 142 9.47 9.79 -0.10
CA ILE A 142 9.58 11.08 0.57
C ILE A 142 10.98 11.21 1.17
N GLU A 143 11.47 12.44 1.22
CA GLU A 143 12.71 12.75 1.92
C GLU A 143 12.44 13.00 3.40
N ILE A 144 13.28 12.45 4.23
CA ILE A 144 13.25 12.65 5.67
C ILE A 144 14.61 13.23 6.06
N ILE A 145 14.58 14.45 6.56
CA ILE A 145 15.78 15.16 6.96
C ILE A 145 15.84 15.18 8.48
N ALA A 146 16.87 14.55 9.02
CA ALA A 146 17.16 14.58 10.45
C ALA A 146 18.21 15.68 10.71
N GLU A 147 17.82 16.74 11.40
CA GLU A 147 18.70 17.84 11.77
C GLU A 147 18.84 17.94 13.28
N LYS A 148 19.96 18.50 13.70
CA LYS A 148 20.19 18.83 15.10
C LYS A 148 19.21 19.88 15.58
N SER A 149 18.58 19.61 16.72
CA SER A 149 17.77 20.62 17.39
C SER A 149 18.65 21.64 18.07
N ASP A 150 18.39 22.91 17.78
CA ASP A 150 19.09 24.04 18.43
C ASP A 150 18.37 24.52 19.70
N ASP A 151 17.29 23.87 20.08
CA ASP A 151 16.51 24.19 21.29
C ASP A 151 17.22 23.67 22.55
N ILE A 152 18.29 24.34 22.92
CA ILE A 152 19.09 23.98 24.08
C ILE A 152 18.67 24.76 25.33
N GLU A 153 18.12 25.91 25.15
CA GLU A 153 17.80 26.86 26.19
C GLU A 153 16.53 26.53 26.97
N GLU A 154 15.70 25.66 26.47
CA GLU A 154 14.41 25.26 27.11
C GLU A 154 14.58 24.35 28.30
N THR A 155 15.75 24.13 28.72
CA THR A 155 16.08 23.25 29.84
C THR A 155 15.72 23.84 31.21
N THR A 156 15.27 25.01 31.24
CA THR A 156 14.87 25.65 32.52
C THR A 156 13.50 25.22 32.98
#